data_568f5eac5e0ae2f85be2020f46d02733
#
_entry.id   568f5eac5e0ae2f85be2020f46d02733
#
_cell.length_a   1.000
_cell.length_b   1.000
_cell.length_c   1.000
_cell.angle_alpha   90.00
_cell.angle_beta   90.00
_cell.angle_gamma   90.00
#
_symmetry.space_group_name_H-M   'P 1'
#
loop_
_entity.id
_entity.type
_entity.pdbx_description
1 polymer ?
#
loop_
_entity_poly.entity_id
_entity_poly.type
_entity_poly.pdbx_seq_one_letter_code
_entity_poly.pdbx_strand_id
1 'polypeptide(L)'
;MPFLTAEVRKGAPMGNLKNANDYIRSILKKSEGILRELEEYARENNVPIVAPETARLLTVLGRLAKPGRILEIGTAIGYSAILLAQTLPPGGKIDTIERDEDMLSKAHENIRKAGIEDIVNIIAGDAGEVLPCLDKQYDMIFIDAAKGQYPEFLPECLRMLKPGGLLVSDNVLYKGMIAKEGPVARKKRTIVNRMREYLELLCNNPALDTSILPVGDGVAISYRRTET
;
A
#
# COMPACT_ATOMS: atom_id res chain seq x y z
N MET A 1 -25.77 -32.78 -1.47
CA MET A 1 -25.12 -31.73 -2.23
C MET A 1 -23.74 -32.22 -2.58
N PRO A 2 -23.37 -32.37 -3.87
CA PRO A 2 -22.05 -32.86 -4.24
C PRO A 2 -21.03 -31.70 -4.05
N PHE A 3 -19.98 -31.97 -3.31
CA PHE A 3 -18.79 -31.13 -3.25
C PHE A 3 -18.20 -31.04 -4.67
N LEU A 4 -18.20 -29.85 -5.25
CA LEU A 4 -17.45 -29.54 -6.45
C LEU A 4 -15.95 -29.81 -6.15
N THR A 5 -15.44 -30.89 -6.70
CA THR A 5 -14.01 -31.14 -6.78
C THR A 5 -13.43 -30.06 -7.69
N ALA A 6 -12.87 -29.00 -7.09
CA ALA A 6 -12.04 -28.07 -7.82
C ALA A 6 -10.89 -28.89 -8.44
N GLU A 7 -10.85 -28.98 -9.77
CA GLU A 7 -9.66 -29.43 -10.49
C GLU A 7 -8.49 -28.57 -10.02
N VAL A 8 -7.61 -29.16 -9.21
CA VAL A 8 -6.32 -28.58 -8.89
C VAL A 8 -5.60 -28.49 -10.25
N ARG A 9 -5.59 -27.29 -10.82
CA ARG A 9 -4.76 -27.01 -12.00
C ARG A 9 -3.37 -27.48 -11.65
N LYS A 10 -2.87 -28.49 -12.36
CA LYS A 10 -1.48 -28.95 -12.25
C LYS A 10 -0.61 -27.72 -12.41
N GLY A 11 -0.03 -27.26 -11.31
CA GLY A 11 0.79 -26.06 -11.25
C GLY A 11 1.94 -26.16 -12.24
N ALA A 12 2.40 -25.04 -12.73
CA ALA A 12 3.67 -24.96 -13.44
C ALA A 12 4.74 -25.76 -12.66
N PRO A 13 5.70 -26.42 -13.34
CA PRO A 13 6.67 -27.26 -12.68
C PRO A 13 7.36 -26.48 -11.56
N MET A 14 7.30 -27.01 -10.32
CA MET A 14 7.83 -26.40 -9.09
C MET A 14 9.37 -26.21 -9.10
N GLY A 15 10.02 -26.44 -10.24
CA GLY A 15 11.47 -26.51 -10.36
C GLY A 15 12.26 -25.22 -10.19
N ASN A 16 11.62 -24.02 -10.13
CA ASN A 16 12.32 -22.73 -10.10
C ASN A 16 11.83 -21.71 -9.08
N LEU A 17 11.02 -22.12 -8.09
CA LEU A 17 10.57 -21.19 -7.05
C LEU A 17 11.72 -20.95 -6.06
N LYS A 18 12.24 -19.72 -6.04
CA LYS A 18 13.38 -19.35 -5.20
C LYS A 18 13.00 -19.09 -3.74
N ASN A 19 11.72 -18.75 -3.48
CA ASN A 19 11.23 -18.41 -2.15
C ASN A 19 9.68 -18.47 -2.05
N ALA A 20 9.16 -18.26 -0.85
CA ALA A 20 7.71 -18.27 -0.58
C ALA A 20 6.93 -17.25 -1.42
N ASN A 21 7.48 -16.06 -1.68
CA ASN A 21 6.82 -15.03 -2.47
C ASN A 21 6.63 -15.48 -3.93
N ASP A 22 7.61 -16.17 -4.52
CA ASP A 22 7.48 -16.71 -5.89
C ASP A 22 6.36 -17.74 -5.97
N TYR A 23 6.23 -18.60 -4.95
CA TYR A 23 5.12 -19.54 -4.85
C TYR A 23 3.77 -18.82 -4.74
N ILE A 24 3.66 -17.88 -3.81
CA ILE A 24 2.43 -17.08 -3.61
C ILE A 24 2.02 -16.42 -4.92
N ARG A 25 2.95 -15.72 -5.60
CA ARG A 25 2.68 -15.08 -6.90
C ARG A 25 2.21 -16.05 -7.97
N SER A 26 2.71 -17.29 -7.96
CA SER A 26 2.34 -18.31 -8.94
C SER A 26 0.89 -18.79 -8.81
N ILE A 27 0.32 -18.72 -7.59
CA ILE A 27 -1.06 -19.16 -7.28
C ILE A 27 -2.07 -18.02 -7.19
N LEU A 28 -1.62 -16.76 -7.10
CA LEU A 28 -2.50 -15.61 -7.08
C LEU A 28 -3.28 -15.48 -8.40
N LYS A 29 -4.57 -15.11 -8.29
CA LYS A 29 -5.35 -14.75 -9.48
C LYS A 29 -4.70 -13.54 -10.16
N LYS A 30 -4.44 -13.64 -11.45
CA LYS A 30 -3.90 -12.52 -12.25
C LYS A 30 -4.91 -11.37 -12.28
N SER A 31 -4.39 -10.16 -12.33
CA SER A 31 -5.20 -8.96 -12.53
C SER A 31 -5.82 -8.96 -13.93
N GLU A 32 -6.94 -8.28 -14.07
CA GLU A 32 -7.71 -8.15 -15.32
C GLU A 32 -7.96 -6.67 -15.63
N GLY A 33 -8.28 -6.36 -16.88
CA GLY A 33 -8.60 -4.99 -17.32
C GLY A 33 -7.46 -4.01 -17.05
N ILE A 34 -7.80 -2.80 -16.62
CA ILE A 34 -6.87 -1.70 -16.42
C ILE A 34 -5.72 -2.06 -15.46
N LEU A 35 -5.98 -2.81 -14.40
CA LEU A 35 -4.92 -3.20 -13.44
C LEU A 35 -3.85 -4.07 -14.11
N ARG A 36 -4.24 -4.96 -15.03
CA ARG A 36 -3.29 -5.76 -15.79
C ARG A 36 -2.45 -4.89 -16.73
N GLU A 37 -3.08 -3.95 -17.44
CA GLU A 37 -2.39 -3.01 -18.32
C GLU A 37 -1.34 -2.20 -17.56
N LEU A 38 -1.69 -1.74 -16.35
CA LEU A 38 -0.77 -0.99 -15.49
C LEU A 38 0.39 -1.85 -14.97
N GLU A 39 0.15 -3.12 -14.64
CA GLU A 39 1.21 -4.06 -14.26
C GLU A 39 2.19 -4.32 -15.41
N GLU A 40 1.68 -4.46 -16.63
CA GLU A 40 2.48 -4.63 -17.83
C GLU A 40 3.31 -3.36 -18.12
N TYR A 41 2.66 -2.19 -18.10
CA TYR A 41 3.33 -0.89 -18.27
C TYR A 41 4.42 -0.66 -17.20
N ALA A 42 4.11 -0.91 -15.92
CA ALA A 42 5.07 -0.73 -14.83
C ALA A 42 6.31 -1.61 -14.99
N ARG A 43 6.12 -2.87 -15.43
CA ARG A 43 7.22 -3.79 -15.71
C ARG A 43 8.10 -3.32 -16.88
N GLU A 44 7.49 -2.85 -17.96
CA GLU A 44 8.21 -2.41 -19.17
C GLU A 44 8.97 -1.11 -18.95
N ASN A 45 8.43 -0.21 -18.13
CA ASN A 45 8.98 1.12 -17.88
C ASN A 45 9.70 1.22 -16.53
N ASN A 46 9.86 0.11 -15.78
CA ASN A 46 10.48 0.08 -14.46
C ASN A 46 9.84 1.05 -13.44
N VAL A 47 8.53 1.26 -13.55
CA VAL A 47 7.77 2.06 -12.57
C VAL A 47 7.51 1.19 -11.33
N PRO A 48 7.85 1.68 -10.12
CA PRO A 48 7.53 0.94 -8.90
C PRO A 48 6.01 0.98 -8.64
N ILE A 49 5.41 -0.19 -8.50
CA ILE A 49 4.04 -0.39 -8.02
C ILE A 49 4.05 -1.43 -6.91
N VAL A 50 3.00 -1.49 -6.10
CA VAL A 50 2.89 -2.49 -5.04
C VAL A 50 3.01 -3.91 -5.59
N ALA A 51 3.69 -4.77 -4.84
CA ALA A 51 3.88 -6.18 -5.22
C ALA A 51 2.52 -6.92 -5.31
N PRO A 52 2.38 -7.94 -6.17
CA PRO A 52 1.10 -8.65 -6.35
C PRO A 52 0.50 -9.20 -5.05
N GLU A 53 1.33 -9.72 -4.15
CA GLU A 53 0.91 -10.21 -2.83
C GLU A 53 0.43 -9.06 -1.92
N THR A 54 1.08 -7.91 -1.95
CA THR A 54 0.65 -6.70 -1.23
C THR A 54 -0.67 -6.17 -1.81
N ALA A 55 -0.82 -6.15 -3.15
CA ALA A 55 -2.06 -5.75 -3.81
C ALA A 55 -3.25 -6.62 -3.36
N ARG A 56 -3.06 -7.94 -3.22
CA ARG A 56 -4.10 -8.84 -2.70
C ARG A 56 -4.41 -8.58 -1.24
N LEU A 57 -3.41 -8.33 -0.42
CA LEU A 57 -3.60 -7.95 0.98
C LEU A 57 -4.40 -6.66 1.10
N LEU A 58 -4.05 -5.61 0.35
CA LEU A 58 -4.80 -4.35 0.31
C LEU A 58 -6.26 -4.55 -0.11
N THR A 59 -6.50 -5.40 -1.14
CA THR A 59 -7.87 -5.74 -1.57
C THR A 59 -8.66 -6.41 -0.45
N VAL A 60 -8.07 -7.35 0.28
CA VAL A 60 -8.73 -8.04 1.40
C VAL A 60 -9.02 -7.06 2.53
N LEU A 61 -8.04 -6.26 2.93
CA LEU A 61 -8.19 -5.25 3.99
C LEU A 61 -9.27 -4.22 3.63
N GLY A 62 -9.26 -3.69 2.40
CA GLY A 62 -10.27 -2.74 1.94
C GLY A 62 -11.68 -3.32 1.97
N ARG A 63 -11.85 -4.58 1.54
CA ARG A 63 -13.15 -5.26 1.60
C ARG A 63 -13.65 -5.57 3.01
N LEU A 64 -12.74 -5.86 3.93
CA LEU A 64 -13.06 -6.09 5.35
C LEU A 64 -13.41 -4.78 6.06
N ALA A 65 -12.57 -3.76 5.88
CA ALA A 65 -12.73 -2.46 6.53
C ALA A 65 -13.87 -1.62 5.93
N LYS A 66 -14.20 -1.82 4.63
CA LYS A 66 -15.20 -1.04 3.88
C LYS A 66 -15.04 0.47 4.08
N PRO A 67 -13.85 1.03 3.85
CA PRO A 67 -13.56 2.42 4.18
C PRO A 67 -14.42 3.35 3.31
N GLY A 68 -15.11 4.30 3.93
CA GLY A 68 -15.84 5.35 3.22
C GLY A 68 -14.89 6.41 2.65
N ARG A 69 -13.71 6.59 3.26
CA ARG A 69 -12.66 7.51 2.78
C ARG A 69 -11.28 6.94 3.02
N ILE A 70 -10.47 6.93 1.95
CA ILE A 70 -9.06 6.50 1.98
C ILE A 70 -8.16 7.70 1.70
N LEU A 71 -7.03 7.78 2.43
CA LEU A 71 -5.88 8.60 2.06
C LEU A 71 -4.76 7.68 1.57
N GLU A 72 -4.19 7.98 0.42
CA GLU A 72 -3.00 7.33 -0.08
C GLU A 72 -1.85 8.34 -0.14
N ILE A 73 -0.66 7.92 0.31
CA ILE A 73 0.56 8.72 0.26
C ILE A 73 1.53 8.02 -0.68
N GLY A 74 1.65 8.56 -1.90
CA GLY A 74 2.38 7.96 -3.01
C GLY A 74 1.44 7.33 -4.05
N THR A 75 1.02 8.13 -5.04
CA THR A 75 0.11 7.71 -6.13
C THR A 75 0.84 6.94 -7.23
N ALA A 76 2.09 7.35 -7.53
CA ALA A 76 2.81 6.93 -8.73
C ALA A 76 1.90 6.99 -9.98
N ILE A 77 1.72 5.89 -10.71
CA ILE A 77 0.84 5.84 -11.89
C ILE A 77 -0.64 5.57 -11.56
N GLY A 78 -1.05 5.58 -10.29
CA GLY A 78 -2.43 5.38 -9.85
C GLY A 78 -2.86 3.92 -9.68
N TYR A 79 -1.94 2.95 -9.72
CA TYR A 79 -2.27 1.53 -9.64
C TYR A 79 -2.98 1.16 -8.33
N SER A 80 -2.42 1.53 -7.20
CA SER A 80 -2.97 1.24 -5.87
C SER A 80 -4.26 2.01 -5.60
N ALA A 81 -4.37 3.26 -6.06
CA ALA A 81 -5.62 4.03 -6.00
C ALA A 81 -6.76 3.33 -6.77
N ILE A 82 -6.50 2.86 -8.00
CA ILE A 82 -7.49 2.12 -8.81
C ILE A 82 -7.85 0.78 -8.15
N LEU A 83 -6.87 0.09 -7.57
CA LEU A 83 -7.09 -1.16 -6.84
C LEU A 83 -7.99 -0.94 -5.62
N LEU A 84 -7.69 0.07 -4.80
CA LEU A 84 -8.43 0.40 -3.59
C LEU A 84 -9.83 0.93 -3.91
N ALA A 85 -10.01 1.66 -5.00
CA ALA A 85 -11.33 2.14 -5.45
C ALA A 85 -12.33 0.99 -5.65
N GLN A 86 -11.86 -0.20 -6.07
CA GLN A 86 -12.70 -1.39 -6.22
C GLN A 86 -13.18 -1.99 -4.88
N THR A 87 -12.67 -1.51 -3.76
CA THR A 87 -13.03 -1.98 -2.42
C THR A 87 -13.95 -1.04 -1.67
N LEU A 88 -14.15 0.17 -2.19
CA LEU A 88 -14.97 1.19 -1.55
C LEU A 88 -16.46 0.82 -1.57
N PRO A 89 -17.21 1.17 -0.52
CA PRO A 89 -18.66 1.16 -0.56
C PRO A 89 -19.18 2.27 -1.50
N PRO A 90 -20.47 2.20 -1.91
CA PRO A 90 -21.08 3.28 -2.69
C PRO A 90 -20.90 4.66 -2.03
N GLY A 91 -20.43 5.64 -2.81
CA GLY A 91 -20.13 6.98 -2.33
C GLY A 91 -18.77 7.16 -1.66
N GLY A 92 -17.98 6.08 -1.56
CA GLY A 92 -16.62 6.15 -1.04
C GLY A 92 -15.69 7.00 -1.91
N LYS A 93 -14.63 7.56 -1.32
CA LYS A 93 -13.67 8.47 -1.96
C LYS A 93 -12.25 8.14 -1.57
N ILE A 94 -11.32 8.46 -2.46
CA ILE A 94 -9.87 8.39 -2.23
C ILE A 94 -9.28 9.78 -2.46
N ASP A 95 -8.50 10.27 -1.49
CA ASP A 95 -7.55 11.35 -1.72
C ASP A 95 -6.16 10.70 -1.83
N THR A 96 -5.38 10.99 -2.88
CA THR A 96 -4.04 10.43 -3.10
C THR A 96 -3.04 11.53 -3.41
N ILE A 97 -1.82 11.43 -2.85
CA ILE A 97 -0.80 12.49 -2.91
C ILE A 97 0.36 12.01 -3.79
N GLU A 98 0.77 12.85 -4.75
CA GLU A 98 1.94 12.62 -5.59
C GLU A 98 2.67 13.93 -5.85
N ARG A 99 4.00 13.88 -5.87
CA ARG A 99 4.83 15.07 -6.13
C ARG A 99 5.51 15.09 -7.50
N ASP A 100 5.65 13.92 -8.12
CA ASP A 100 6.34 13.77 -9.41
C ASP A 100 5.37 14.10 -10.54
N GLU A 101 5.71 15.11 -11.36
CA GLU A 101 4.83 15.61 -12.44
C GLU A 101 4.56 14.56 -13.51
N ASP A 102 5.54 13.72 -13.85
CA ASP A 102 5.37 12.67 -14.86
C ASP A 102 4.42 11.59 -14.32
N MET A 103 4.55 11.22 -13.03
CA MET A 103 3.65 10.28 -12.36
C MET A 103 2.25 10.86 -12.23
N LEU A 104 2.11 12.15 -11.87
CA LEU A 104 0.81 12.85 -11.81
C LEU A 104 0.08 12.79 -13.15
N SER A 105 0.77 13.13 -14.25
CA SER A 105 0.20 13.08 -15.61
C SER A 105 -0.31 11.67 -15.92
N LYS A 106 0.49 10.65 -15.60
CA LYS A 106 0.15 9.24 -15.84
C LYS A 106 -0.99 8.76 -14.97
N ALA A 107 -1.02 9.15 -13.71
CA ALA A 107 -2.10 8.82 -12.77
C ALA A 107 -3.44 9.40 -13.24
N HIS A 108 -3.47 10.66 -13.67
CA HIS A 108 -4.68 11.28 -14.25
C HIS A 108 -5.18 10.52 -15.48
N GLU A 109 -4.28 10.14 -16.40
CA GLU A 109 -4.64 9.36 -17.58
C GLU A 109 -5.27 8.02 -17.19
N ASN A 110 -4.66 7.30 -16.24
CA ASN A 110 -5.08 5.97 -15.83
C ASN A 110 -6.39 5.97 -15.03
N ILE A 111 -6.58 6.95 -14.13
CA ILE A 111 -7.82 7.14 -13.36
C ILE A 111 -8.98 7.44 -14.30
N ARG A 112 -8.76 8.27 -15.34
CA ARG A 112 -9.75 8.54 -16.39
C ARG A 112 -10.07 7.28 -17.20
N LYS A 113 -9.07 6.50 -17.62
CA LYS A 113 -9.28 5.23 -18.30
C LYS A 113 -10.07 4.24 -17.44
N ALA A 114 -9.88 4.28 -16.13
CA ALA A 114 -10.64 3.45 -15.18
C ALA A 114 -12.08 3.98 -14.97
N GLY A 115 -12.42 5.18 -15.40
CA GLY A 115 -13.75 5.79 -15.21
C GLY A 115 -14.07 6.13 -13.75
N ILE A 116 -13.07 6.51 -12.95
CA ILE A 116 -13.20 6.74 -11.50
C ILE A 116 -12.74 8.14 -11.08
N GLU A 117 -12.74 9.11 -11.99
CA GLU A 117 -12.34 10.50 -11.71
C GLU A 117 -13.20 11.14 -10.62
N ASP A 118 -14.47 10.75 -10.51
CA ASP A 118 -15.37 11.21 -9.45
C ASP A 118 -15.07 10.57 -8.08
N ILE A 119 -14.26 9.50 -8.03
CA ILE A 119 -13.96 8.74 -6.81
C ILE A 119 -12.58 9.12 -6.27
N VAL A 120 -11.61 9.32 -7.15
CA VAL A 120 -10.21 9.56 -6.80
C VAL A 120 -9.84 11.01 -7.05
N ASN A 121 -9.43 11.70 -5.99
CA ASN A 121 -8.89 13.05 -6.01
C ASN A 121 -7.37 13.00 -5.87
N ILE A 122 -6.63 13.39 -6.90
CA ILE A 122 -5.17 13.48 -6.87
C ILE A 122 -4.76 14.85 -6.34
N ILE A 123 -3.92 14.87 -5.32
CA ILE A 123 -3.36 16.07 -4.71
C ILE A 123 -1.88 16.16 -5.11
N ALA A 124 -1.55 17.14 -5.94
CA ALA A 124 -0.17 17.38 -6.36
C ALA A 124 0.61 18.07 -5.25
N GLY A 125 1.77 17.52 -4.86
CA GLY A 125 2.67 18.12 -3.90
C GLY A 125 3.49 17.11 -3.08
N ASP A 126 4.44 17.62 -2.32
CA ASP A 126 5.19 16.82 -1.36
C ASP A 126 4.30 16.47 -0.15
N ALA A 127 4.29 15.19 0.23
CA ALA A 127 3.42 14.73 1.32
C ALA A 127 3.72 15.43 2.66
N GLY A 128 4.98 15.79 2.92
CA GLY A 128 5.36 16.54 4.12
C GLY A 128 4.72 17.93 4.19
N GLU A 129 4.43 18.54 3.04
CA GLU A 129 3.77 19.86 2.95
C GLU A 129 2.25 19.73 2.87
N VAL A 130 1.75 18.70 2.17
CA VAL A 130 0.32 18.49 1.94
C VAL A 130 -0.39 17.98 3.19
N LEU A 131 0.17 16.99 3.90
CA LEU A 131 -0.47 16.33 5.05
C LEU A 131 -0.90 17.31 6.15
N PRO A 132 -0.07 18.30 6.57
CA PRO A 132 -0.48 19.28 7.57
C PRO A 132 -1.67 20.16 7.15
N CYS A 133 -1.90 20.32 5.84
CA CYS A 133 -2.98 21.14 5.28
C CYS A 133 -4.31 20.38 5.12
N LEU A 134 -4.32 19.06 5.28
CA LEU A 134 -5.52 18.25 5.19
C LEU A 134 -6.30 18.29 6.52
N ASP A 135 -7.60 18.56 6.44
CA ASP A 135 -8.52 18.62 7.58
C ASP A 135 -9.51 17.45 7.65
N LYS A 136 -9.49 16.58 6.63
CA LYS A 136 -10.41 15.44 6.51
C LYS A 136 -10.00 14.29 7.44
N GLN A 137 -11.01 13.47 7.80
CA GLN A 137 -10.82 12.20 8.53
C GLN A 137 -10.95 11.03 7.59
N TYR A 138 -10.11 10.01 7.77
CA TYR A 138 -10.02 8.83 6.91
C TYR A 138 -10.28 7.54 7.69
N ASP A 139 -10.95 6.59 7.05
CA ASP A 139 -11.19 5.25 7.58
C ASP A 139 -10.00 4.32 7.33
N MET A 140 -9.20 4.64 6.29
CA MET A 140 -7.97 3.92 5.95
C MET A 140 -6.93 4.91 5.42
N ILE A 141 -5.68 4.73 5.84
CA ILE A 141 -4.53 5.46 5.29
C ILE A 141 -3.54 4.42 4.75
N PHE A 142 -3.10 4.59 3.51
CA PHE A 142 -2.09 3.75 2.89
C PHE A 142 -0.83 4.57 2.57
N ILE A 143 0.34 4.09 3.03
CA ILE A 143 1.63 4.76 2.81
C ILE A 143 2.51 3.87 1.92
N ASP A 144 2.82 4.36 0.72
CA ASP A 144 3.83 3.80 -0.19
C ASP A 144 4.63 4.93 -0.87
N ALA A 145 5.31 5.72 -0.06
CA ALA A 145 6.09 6.89 -0.50
C ALA A 145 7.58 6.75 -0.19
N ALA A 146 8.29 7.87 -0.07
CA ALA A 146 9.70 7.92 0.29
C ALA A 146 9.94 7.41 1.72
N LYS A 147 10.52 6.23 1.84
CA LYS A 147 10.68 5.46 3.09
C LYS A 147 11.36 6.24 4.23
N GLY A 148 12.26 7.17 3.89
CA GLY A 148 12.93 8.02 4.88
C GLY A 148 12.02 9.04 5.58
N GLN A 149 10.80 9.28 5.08
CA GLN A 149 9.86 10.28 5.60
C GLN A 149 8.71 9.66 6.42
N TYR A 150 8.59 8.32 6.51
CA TYR A 150 7.50 7.66 7.23
C TYR A 150 7.35 8.10 8.70
N PRO A 151 8.44 8.27 9.49
CA PRO A 151 8.31 8.80 10.85
C PRO A 151 7.70 10.22 10.89
N GLU A 152 7.98 11.04 9.88
CA GLU A 152 7.45 12.41 9.76
C GLU A 152 5.97 12.43 9.37
N PHE A 153 5.52 11.47 8.55
CA PHE A 153 4.12 11.35 8.16
C PHE A 153 3.23 10.83 9.30
N LEU A 154 3.78 10.02 10.21
CA LEU A 154 3.00 9.31 11.23
C LEU A 154 2.14 10.21 12.11
N PRO A 155 2.62 11.35 12.66
CA PRO A 155 1.78 12.23 13.47
C PRO A 155 0.55 12.74 12.72
N GLU A 156 0.72 13.12 11.44
CA GLU A 156 -0.38 13.59 10.61
C GLU A 156 -1.35 12.45 10.24
N CYS A 157 -0.81 11.27 9.94
CA CYS A 157 -1.64 10.10 9.70
C CYS A 157 -2.50 9.77 10.94
N LEU A 158 -1.92 9.82 12.13
CA LEU A 158 -2.67 9.58 13.38
C LEU A 158 -3.72 10.68 13.65
N ARG A 159 -3.43 11.92 13.33
CA ARG A 159 -4.39 13.01 13.44
C ARG A 159 -5.62 12.79 12.55
N MET A 160 -5.39 12.32 11.33
CA MET A 160 -6.42 12.14 10.31
C MET A 160 -7.08 10.76 10.32
N LEU A 161 -6.48 9.73 10.91
CA LEU A 161 -7.06 8.39 10.95
C LEU A 161 -8.17 8.35 12.00
N LYS A 162 -9.37 7.91 11.65
CA LYS A 162 -10.49 7.75 12.59
C LYS A 162 -10.20 6.64 13.62
N PRO A 163 -10.76 6.72 14.83
CA PRO A 163 -10.87 5.54 15.70
C PRO A 163 -11.54 4.38 14.95
N GLY A 164 -10.99 3.17 15.05
CA GLY A 164 -11.43 2.03 14.25
C GLY A 164 -10.85 1.97 12.83
N GLY A 165 -10.07 2.97 12.41
CA GLY A 165 -9.43 3.03 11.10
C GLY A 165 -8.16 2.19 11.00
N LEU A 166 -7.73 1.96 9.76
CA LEU A 166 -6.51 1.20 9.42
C LEU A 166 -5.44 2.12 8.85
N LEU A 167 -4.23 2.01 9.39
CA LEU A 167 -3.01 2.52 8.77
C LEU A 167 -2.23 1.34 8.19
N VAL A 168 -1.97 1.36 6.87
CA VAL A 168 -1.23 0.31 6.17
C VAL A 168 0.00 0.95 5.53
N SER A 169 1.19 0.38 5.78
CA SER A 169 2.45 0.92 5.26
C SER A 169 3.22 -0.17 4.53
N ASP A 170 3.56 0.08 3.27
CA ASP A 170 4.31 -0.88 2.43
C ASP A 170 5.83 -0.68 2.52
N ASN A 171 6.55 -1.74 2.16
CA ASN A 171 8.02 -1.84 2.09
C ASN A 171 8.74 -1.53 3.42
N VAL A 172 8.11 -1.82 4.55
CA VAL A 172 8.66 -1.51 5.88
C VAL A 172 9.87 -2.36 6.26
N LEU A 173 10.13 -3.48 5.60
CA LEU A 173 11.31 -4.31 5.84
C LEU A 173 12.52 -3.94 4.94
N TYR A 174 12.31 -3.07 3.96
CA TYR A 174 13.33 -2.49 3.10
C TYR A 174 14.37 -3.51 2.63
N LYS A 175 13.90 -4.49 1.81
CA LYS A 175 14.71 -5.62 1.29
C LYS A 175 15.36 -6.46 2.39
N GLY A 176 14.67 -6.60 3.52
CA GLY A 176 15.15 -7.32 4.69
C GLY A 176 16.31 -6.63 5.43
N MET A 177 16.69 -5.41 5.03
CA MET A 177 17.81 -4.69 5.66
C MET A 177 17.50 -4.22 7.09
N ILE A 178 16.20 -4.08 7.42
CA ILE A 178 15.77 -3.69 8.78
C ILE A 178 16.15 -4.75 9.79
N ALA A 179 16.01 -6.03 9.44
CA ALA A 179 16.29 -7.16 10.33
C ALA A 179 17.77 -7.59 10.35
N LYS A 180 18.62 -7.03 9.47
CA LYS A 180 20.03 -7.41 9.44
C LYS A 180 20.78 -6.88 10.65
N GLU A 181 21.50 -7.77 11.30
CA GLU A 181 22.54 -7.44 12.27
C GLU A 181 23.82 -6.98 11.53
N GLY A 182 24.49 -5.96 12.10
CA GLY A 182 25.75 -5.47 11.55
C GLY A 182 25.66 -4.21 10.70
N PRO A 183 26.76 -3.77 10.10
CA PRO A 183 26.84 -2.47 9.43
C PRO A 183 26.03 -2.44 8.13
N VAL A 184 25.15 -1.47 8.03
CA VAL A 184 24.42 -1.14 6.79
C VAL A 184 25.27 -0.22 5.93
N ALA A 185 25.26 -0.43 4.61
CA ALA A 185 25.96 0.44 3.65
C ALA A 185 25.62 1.92 3.88
N ARG A 186 26.61 2.80 3.90
CA ARG A 186 26.48 4.23 4.25
C ARG A 186 25.30 4.92 3.55
N LYS A 187 25.13 4.68 2.25
CA LYS A 187 24.03 5.26 1.43
C LYS A 187 22.62 4.84 1.85
N LYS A 188 22.48 3.71 2.57
CA LYS A 188 21.18 3.15 2.98
C LYS A 188 20.93 3.31 4.48
N ARG A 189 21.93 3.71 5.25
CA ARG A 189 21.87 3.76 6.73
C ARG A 189 20.75 4.67 7.22
N THR A 190 20.60 5.85 6.63
CA THR A 190 19.56 6.80 7.02
C THR A 190 18.17 6.19 6.85
N ILE A 191 17.87 5.59 5.68
CA ILE A 191 16.57 4.97 5.41
C ILE A 191 16.31 3.82 6.38
N VAL A 192 17.31 2.94 6.61
CA VAL A 192 17.17 1.81 7.53
C VAL A 192 16.90 2.28 8.96
N ASN A 193 17.62 3.29 9.44
CA ASN A 193 17.41 3.83 10.78
C ASN A 193 16.01 4.48 10.91
N ARG A 194 15.60 5.26 9.92
CA ARG A 194 14.26 5.89 9.90
C ARG A 194 13.13 4.84 9.86
N MET A 195 13.31 3.77 9.10
CA MET A 195 12.31 2.68 9.08
C MET A 195 12.27 1.91 10.40
N ARG A 196 13.40 1.69 11.08
CA ARG A 196 13.43 1.11 12.43
C ARG A 196 12.69 2.02 13.41
N GLU A 197 13.01 3.32 13.42
CA GLU A 197 12.31 4.33 14.20
C GLU A 197 10.79 4.28 13.95
N TYR A 198 10.37 4.25 12.68
CA TYR A 198 8.97 4.18 12.29
C TYR A 198 8.26 2.94 12.87
N LEU A 199 8.86 1.76 12.74
CA LEU A 199 8.30 0.53 13.27
C LEU A 199 8.23 0.53 14.80
N GLU A 200 9.23 1.10 15.48
CA GLU A 200 9.21 1.28 16.94
C GLU A 200 8.08 2.24 17.35
N LEU A 201 7.90 3.36 16.63
CA LEU A 201 6.81 4.30 16.88
C LEU A 201 5.44 3.64 16.70
N LEU A 202 5.24 2.81 15.66
CA LEU A 202 3.98 2.09 15.47
C LEU A 202 3.72 1.06 16.57
N CYS A 203 4.70 0.22 16.88
CA CYS A 203 4.52 -0.90 17.80
C CYS A 203 4.37 -0.44 19.26
N ASN A 204 4.96 0.69 19.64
CA ASN A 204 4.88 1.23 20.99
C ASN A 204 3.77 2.29 21.16
N ASN A 205 3.01 2.59 20.13
CA ASN A 205 1.93 3.58 20.22
C ASN A 205 0.72 2.98 20.97
N PRO A 206 0.30 3.56 22.11
CA PRO A 206 -0.80 3.01 22.89
C PRO A 206 -2.17 3.09 22.17
N ALA A 207 -2.31 3.95 21.17
CA ALA A 207 -3.54 4.09 20.39
C ALA A 207 -3.62 3.10 19.21
N LEU A 208 -2.59 2.28 18.99
CA LEU A 208 -2.53 1.36 17.84
C LEU A 208 -2.37 -0.10 18.30
N ASP A 209 -3.02 -0.99 17.56
CA ASP A 209 -2.69 -2.42 17.51
C ASP A 209 -1.98 -2.68 16.19
N THR A 210 -0.68 -2.98 16.26
CA THR A 210 0.18 -3.10 15.06
C THR A 210 0.64 -4.52 14.83
N SER A 211 0.57 -4.97 13.58
CA SER A 211 1.18 -6.22 13.10
C SER A 211 2.09 -5.92 11.91
N ILE A 212 3.28 -6.54 11.88
CA ILE A 212 4.23 -6.44 10.77
C ILE A 212 4.28 -7.79 10.07
N LEU A 213 3.94 -7.81 8.78
CA LEU A 213 3.85 -9.00 7.96
C LEU A 213 4.99 -9.04 6.94
N PRO A 214 5.69 -10.18 6.76
CA PRO A 214 6.73 -10.34 5.74
C PRO A 214 6.12 -10.64 4.35
N VAL A 215 5.15 -9.83 3.92
CA VAL A 215 4.49 -9.88 2.61
C VAL A 215 5.16 -8.86 1.70
N GLY A 216 5.54 -9.26 0.48
CA GLY A 216 6.29 -8.38 -0.41
C GLY A 216 7.63 -7.95 0.20
N ASP A 217 7.83 -6.65 0.35
CA ASP A 217 8.98 -6.05 1.06
C ASP A 217 8.62 -5.63 2.50
N GLY A 218 7.63 -6.30 3.08
CA GLY A 218 7.10 -6.07 4.42
C GLY A 218 5.97 -5.04 4.47
N VAL A 219 4.87 -5.41 5.11
CA VAL A 219 3.70 -4.55 5.31
C VAL A 219 3.43 -4.41 6.80
N ALA A 220 3.35 -3.17 7.31
CA ALA A 220 2.82 -2.89 8.64
C ALA A 220 1.33 -2.56 8.53
N ILE A 221 0.52 -3.18 9.38
CA ILE A 221 -0.91 -2.93 9.51
C ILE A 221 -1.16 -2.50 10.95
N SER A 222 -1.68 -1.30 11.13
CA SER A 222 -2.02 -0.74 12.43
C SER A 222 -3.51 -0.40 12.48
N TYR A 223 -4.20 -0.95 13.45
CA TYR A 223 -5.59 -0.60 13.77
C TYR A 223 -5.60 0.49 14.82
N ARG A 224 -6.27 1.61 14.56
CA ARG A 224 -6.47 2.65 15.57
C ARG A 224 -7.57 2.22 16.53
N ARG A 225 -7.21 2.01 17.80
CA ARG A 225 -8.16 1.63 18.85
C ARG A 225 -9.32 2.62 18.92
N THR A 226 -10.52 2.10 19.10
CA THR A 226 -11.65 2.89 19.56
C THR A 226 -11.46 3.10 21.07
N GLU A 227 -11.52 4.33 21.54
CA GLU A 227 -11.52 4.59 22.97
C GLU A 227 -12.63 3.76 23.63
N THR A 228 -12.25 3.00 24.66
CA THR A 228 -13.19 2.31 25.57
C THR A 228 -13.71 3.27 26.60
#